data_db2956ccefbd78757a77384bbda1fa9a
#
_entry.id   db2956ccefbd78757a77384bbda1fa9a
#
_cell.length_a   1.000
_cell.length_b   1.000
_cell.length_c   1.000
_cell.angle_alpha   90.00
_cell.angle_beta   90.00
_cell.angle_gamma   90.00
#
_symmetry.space_group_name_H-M   'P 1'
#
loop_
_entity.id
_entity.type
_entity.pdbx_description
1 polymer ?
#
loop_
_entity_poly.entity_id
_entity_poly.type
_entity_poly.pdbx_seq_one_letter_code
_entity_poly.pdbx_strand_id
1 'polypeptide(L)'
;MSDRRVVERDWYYMGLAEAVAGRANCQGTKVGAVLVRDDRVLGTGFNGTPTGFTNCEDGGCLRCFDSRLARDGRAEEMSDAEHIAGRALDRCICVHAEQNALLTAARFGVRVEGCTMYATFSPCFGCLKEMYQAGVVRVVYARTYGAEYHGALAQQYEDLAAHLSEGDPDRFLHLEQPPRR
;
A
#
# COMPACT_ATOMS: atom_id res chain seq x y z
N MET A 1 19.23 18.46 18.87
CA MET A 1 18.92 19.14 17.60
C MET A 1 18.29 18.06 16.72
N SER A 2 16.97 18.12 16.51
CA SER A 2 16.27 17.20 15.62
C SER A 2 16.85 17.31 14.21
N ASP A 3 17.29 16.20 13.66
CA ASP A 3 17.85 16.21 12.30
C ASP A 3 16.71 16.42 11.30
N ARG A 4 16.44 17.69 10.97
CA ARG A 4 15.44 18.07 9.96
C ARG A 4 15.63 17.35 8.62
N ARG A 5 16.84 16.89 8.33
CA ARG A 5 17.16 16.19 7.07
C ARG A 5 16.50 14.81 6.96
N VAL A 6 16.35 14.08 8.07
CA VAL A 6 15.69 12.78 8.07
C VAL A 6 14.19 12.92 7.81
N VAL A 7 13.54 13.91 8.47
CA VAL A 7 12.12 14.21 8.26
C VAL A 7 11.87 14.69 6.83
N GLU A 8 12.77 15.57 6.31
CA GLU A 8 12.67 16.06 4.92
C GLU A 8 12.80 14.93 3.90
N ARG A 9 13.66 13.95 4.16
CA ARG A 9 13.86 12.79 3.29
C ARG A 9 12.61 11.91 3.19
N ASP A 10 12.01 11.58 4.32
CA ASP A 10 10.81 10.75 4.34
C ASP A 10 9.64 11.47 3.64
N TRP A 11 9.50 12.76 3.85
CA TRP A 11 8.50 13.56 3.14
C TRP A 11 8.77 13.67 1.64
N TYR A 12 10.02 13.72 1.22
CA TYR A 12 10.39 13.71 -0.19
C TYR A 12 9.92 12.40 -0.86
N TYR A 13 10.26 11.25 -0.28
CA TYR A 13 9.88 9.97 -0.85
C TYR A 13 8.38 9.70 -0.71
N MET A 14 7.74 10.17 0.34
CA MET A 14 6.28 10.13 0.44
C MET A 14 5.61 10.97 -0.65
N GLY A 15 6.16 12.13 -0.99
CA GLY A 15 5.69 12.94 -2.12
C GLY A 15 5.79 12.20 -3.46
N LEU A 16 6.84 11.40 -3.66
CA LEU A 16 6.95 10.51 -4.83
C LEU A 16 5.88 9.41 -4.80
N ALA A 17 5.63 8.78 -3.65
CA ALA A 17 4.57 7.78 -3.51
C ALA A 17 3.18 8.37 -3.80
N GLU A 18 2.90 9.60 -3.37
CA GLU A 18 1.66 10.34 -3.71
C GLU A 18 1.54 10.61 -5.21
N ALA A 19 2.63 11.03 -5.86
CA ALA A 19 2.64 11.22 -7.31
C ALA A 19 2.38 9.89 -8.05
N VAL A 20 2.98 8.79 -7.57
CA VAL A 20 2.75 7.44 -8.10
C VAL A 20 1.30 7.02 -7.93
N ALA A 21 0.66 7.32 -6.79
CA ALA A 21 -0.76 7.05 -6.55
C ALA A 21 -1.68 7.70 -7.59
N GLY A 22 -1.26 8.86 -8.15
CA GLY A 22 -1.98 9.54 -9.23
C GLY A 22 -2.14 8.69 -10.51
N ARG A 23 -1.31 7.67 -10.69
CA ARG A 23 -1.42 6.71 -11.82
C ARG A 23 -2.36 5.55 -11.57
N ALA A 24 -2.82 5.36 -10.32
CA ALA A 24 -3.70 4.26 -9.99
C ALA A 24 -5.04 4.37 -10.73
N ASN A 25 -5.47 3.26 -11.34
CA ASN A 25 -6.76 3.15 -12.02
C ASN A 25 -7.83 2.47 -11.15
N CYS A 26 -7.53 2.22 -9.88
CA CYS A 26 -8.47 1.64 -8.93
C CYS A 26 -9.62 2.60 -8.62
N GLN A 27 -10.86 2.14 -8.72
CA GLN A 27 -12.07 2.91 -8.34
C GLN A 27 -12.25 3.03 -6.82
N GLY A 28 -11.53 2.21 -6.05
CA GLY A 28 -11.45 2.33 -4.61
C GLY A 28 -10.48 3.43 -4.18
N THR A 29 -9.70 3.15 -3.15
CA THR A 29 -8.65 4.07 -2.70
C THR A 29 -7.45 3.97 -3.65
N LYS A 30 -6.98 5.10 -4.16
CA LYS A 30 -5.74 5.17 -4.95
C LYS A 30 -4.53 5.12 -4.02
N VAL A 31 -3.67 4.16 -4.24
CA VAL A 31 -2.46 3.91 -3.43
C VAL A 31 -1.23 3.92 -4.31
N GLY A 32 -0.17 4.53 -3.83
CA GLY A 32 1.15 4.51 -4.45
C GLY A 32 2.21 4.03 -3.47
N ALA A 33 3.22 3.37 -4.00
CA ALA A 33 4.34 2.85 -3.24
C ALA A 33 5.66 3.09 -3.97
N VAL A 34 6.74 3.32 -3.21
CA VAL A 34 8.09 3.56 -3.71
C VAL A 34 9.08 2.76 -2.89
N LEU A 35 9.95 2.00 -3.57
CA LEU A 35 11.08 1.29 -2.97
C LEU A 35 12.32 2.16 -3.05
N VAL A 36 12.96 2.38 -1.92
CA VAL A 36 14.17 3.22 -1.81
C VAL A 36 15.28 2.48 -1.10
N ARG A 37 16.50 2.55 -1.63
CA ARG A 37 17.73 2.12 -0.98
C ARG A 37 18.86 3.05 -1.38
N ASP A 38 19.73 3.39 -0.42
CA ASP A 38 20.90 4.28 -0.64
C ASP A 38 20.52 5.59 -1.33
N ASP A 39 19.39 6.20 -0.89
CA ASP A 39 18.82 7.42 -1.49
C ASP A 39 18.49 7.31 -2.99
N ARG A 40 18.22 6.10 -3.48
CA ARG A 40 17.79 5.86 -4.87
C ARG A 40 16.46 5.16 -4.89
N VAL A 41 15.57 5.65 -5.75
CA VAL A 41 14.33 4.96 -6.07
C VAL A 41 14.68 3.76 -6.95
N LEU A 42 14.36 2.57 -6.46
CA LEU A 42 14.62 1.30 -7.15
C LEU A 42 13.38 0.76 -7.87
N GLY A 43 12.19 1.13 -7.40
CA GLY A 43 10.94 0.69 -7.98
C GLY A 43 9.77 1.51 -7.47
N THR A 44 8.71 1.50 -8.25
CA THR A 44 7.43 2.14 -7.89
C THR A 44 6.28 1.19 -8.19
N GLY A 45 5.18 1.36 -7.48
CA GLY A 45 3.95 0.61 -7.72
C GLY A 45 2.73 1.45 -7.39
N PHE A 46 1.67 1.25 -8.13
CA PHE A 46 0.34 1.79 -7.85
C PHE A 46 -0.68 0.67 -8.00
N ASN A 47 -1.80 0.80 -7.30
CA ASN A 47 -2.81 -0.25 -7.35
C ASN A 47 -3.68 -0.16 -8.61
N GLY A 48 -3.96 -1.33 -9.17
CA GLY A 48 -4.76 -1.48 -10.37
C GLY A 48 -4.85 -2.92 -10.83
N THR A 49 -5.67 -3.18 -11.83
CA THR A 49 -5.79 -4.50 -12.44
C THR A 49 -4.46 -4.96 -13.06
N PRO A 50 -4.22 -6.27 -13.15
CA PRO A 50 -3.02 -6.80 -13.80
C PRO A 50 -2.84 -6.28 -15.22
N THR A 51 -1.58 -6.18 -15.66
CA THR A 51 -1.23 -5.73 -17.01
C THR A 51 -1.95 -6.56 -18.08
N GLY A 52 -2.64 -5.89 -18.99
CA GLY A 52 -3.39 -6.54 -20.08
C GLY A 52 -4.85 -6.86 -19.73
N PHE A 53 -5.27 -6.70 -18.48
CA PHE A 53 -6.68 -6.75 -18.10
C PHE A 53 -7.36 -5.39 -18.32
N THR A 54 -8.70 -5.42 -18.44
CA THR A 54 -9.52 -4.20 -18.40
C THR A 54 -9.20 -3.41 -17.14
N ASN A 55 -8.99 -2.10 -17.27
CA ASN A 55 -8.71 -1.26 -16.11
C ASN A 55 -9.86 -1.30 -15.09
N CYS A 56 -9.52 -1.14 -13.83
CA CYS A 56 -10.52 -1.11 -12.76
C CYS A 56 -11.56 0.02 -12.99
N GLU A 57 -11.13 1.19 -13.44
CA GLU A 57 -12.00 2.32 -13.75
C GLU A 57 -12.95 2.06 -14.92
N ASP A 58 -12.58 1.12 -15.81
CA ASP A 58 -13.37 0.68 -16.96
C ASP A 58 -14.22 -0.57 -16.64
N GLY A 59 -14.37 -0.93 -15.38
CA GLY A 59 -15.17 -2.07 -14.92
C GLY A 59 -14.40 -3.40 -14.76
N GLY A 60 -13.07 -3.40 -14.92
CA GLY A 60 -12.25 -4.62 -14.84
C GLY A 60 -12.18 -5.25 -13.44
N CYS A 61 -12.64 -4.57 -12.40
CA CYS A 61 -12.71 -5.10 -11.04
C CYS A 61 -14.14 -5.00 -10.48
N LEU A 62 -14.88 -6.10 -10.46
CA LEU A 62 -16.25 -6.13 -9.96
C LEU A 62 -16.36 -5.65 -8.51
N ARG A 63 -15.43 -6.08 -7.64
CA ARG A 63 -15.42 -5.63 -6.25
C ARG A 63 -15.31 -4.10 -6.11
N CYS A 64 -14.41 -3.46 -6.85
CA CYS A 64 -14.27 -2.01 -6.79
C CYS A 64 -15.46 -1.30 -7.44
N PHE A 65 -16.03 -1.88 -8.49
CA PHE A 65 -17.22 -1.39 -9.15
C PHE A 65 -18.42 -1.43 -8.19
N ASP A 66 -18.68 -2.56 -7.55
CA ASP A 66 -19.75 -2.73 -6.58
C ASP A 66 -19.57 -1.81 -5.36
N SER A 67 -18.35 -1.68 -4.88
CA SER A 67 -18.02 -0.74 -3.78
C SER A 67 -18.29 0.72 -4.17
N ARG A 68 -18.14 1.09 -5.44
CA ARG A 68 -18.52 2.39 -5.94
C ARG A 68 -20.03 2.56 -5.98
N LEU A 69 -20.76 1.59 -6.54
CA LEU A 69 -22.22 1.60 -6.58
C LEU A 69 -22.82 1.75 -5.18
N ALA A 70 -22.27 1.04 -4.19
CA ALA A 70 -22.70 1.17 -2.80
C ALA A 70 -22.51 2.59 -2.25
N ARG A 71 -21.36 3.23 -2.55
CA ARG A 71 -21.09 4.62 -2.14
C ARG A 71 -22.00 5.63 -2.82
N ASP A 72 -22.36 5.36 -4.08
CA ASP A 72 -23.24 6.22 -4.88
C ASP A 72 -24.74 5.99 -4.56
N GLY A 73 -25.06 5.13 -3.58
CA GLY A 73 -26.43 4.79 -3.16
C GLY A 73 -27.18 3.90 -4.15
N ARG A 74 -26.46 3.18 -5.02
CA ARG A 74 -26.97 2.29 -6.08
C ARG A 74 -26.69 0.82 -5.76
N ALA A 75 -26.85 0.44 -4.50
CA ALA A 75 -26.52 -0.93 -4.03
C ALA A 75 -27.38 -2.01 -4.73
N GLU A 76 -28.57 -1.67 -5.20
CA GLU A 76 -29.46 -2.58 -5.95
C GLU A 76 -28.92 -2.97 -7.32
N GLU A 77 -27.94 -2.23 -7.85
CA GLU A 77 -27.30 -2.53 -9.14
C GLU A 77 -26.03 -3.38 -9.01
N MET A 78 -25.70 -3.80 -7.79
CA MET A 78 -24.49 -4.57 -7.53
C MET A 78 -24.60 -5.99 -8.05
N SER A 79 -23.50 -6.49 -8.59
CA SER A 79 -23.42 -7.82 -9.19
C SER A 79 -23.51 -8.96 -8.18
N ASP A 80 -23.12 -8.73 -6.91
CA ASP A 80 -23.12 -9.73 -5.85
C ASP A 80 -23.07 -9.09 -4.46
N ALA A 81 -24.17 -9.19 -3.72
CA ALA A 81 -24.30 -8.63 -2.37
C ALA A 81 -23.35 -9.27 -1.34
N GLU A 82 -22.88 -10.50 -1.55
CA GLU A 82 -21.94 -11.16 -0.65
C GLU A 82 -20.51 -10.60 -0.76
N HIS A 83 -20.15 -10.04 -1.91
CA HIS A 83 -18.81 -9.51 -2.17
C HIS A 83 -18.44 -8.26 -1.36
N ILE A 84 -19.43 -7.55 -0.86
CA ILE A 84 -19.24 -6.24 -0.24
C ILE A 84 -19.17 -6.32 1.29
N ALA A 85 -19.75 -7.32 1.88
CA ALA A 85 -19.80 -7.49 3.33
C ALA A 85 -18.43 -7.79 3.97
N GLY A 86 -17.40 -8.05 3.17
CA GLY A 86 -16.05 -8.36 3.67
C GLY A 86 -15.01 -7.40 3.12
N ARG A 87 -14.20 -6.84 3.99
CA ARG A 87 -12.95 -6.13 3.66
C ARG A 87 -11.88 -7.12 3.14
N ALA A 88 -12.29 -8.13 2.38
CA ALA A 88 -11.41 -9.13 1.81
C ALA A 88 -10.61 -8.49 0.66
N LEU A 89 -9.50 -7.81 1.03
CA LEU A 89 -8.58 -7.19 0.07
C LEU A 89 -7.96 -8.24 -0.88
N ASP A 90 -7.88 -9.48 -0.43
CA ASP A 90 -7.43 -10.66 -1.17
C ASP A 90 -8.40 -11.10 -2.28
N ARG A 91 -9.66 -10.65 -2.26
CA ARG A 91 -10.65 -10.92 -3.31
C ARG A 91 -10.69 -9.86 -4.41
N CYS A 92 -9.89 -8.82 -4.30
CA CYS A 92 -9.77 -7.81 -5.33
C CYS A 92 -8.80 -8.28 -6.41
N ILE A 93 -9.19 -8.23 -7.69
CA ILE A 93 -8.27 -8.51 -8.80
C ILE A 93 -7.19 -7.44 -8.94
N CYS A 94 -7.39 -6.26 -8.37
CA CYS A 94 -6.36 -5.23 -8.36
C CYS A 94 -5.17 -5.67 -7.52
N VAL A 95 -4.00 -5.64 -8.12
CA VAL A 95 -2.72 -5.83 -7.43
C VAL A 95 -2.46 -4.57 -6.60
N HIS A 96 -2.02 -4.74 -5.36
CA HIS A 96 -1.75 -3.61 -4.47
C HIS A 96 -0.49 -2.85 -4.90
N ALA A 97 -0.36 -1.61 -4.48
CA ALA A 97 0.76 -0.75 -4.84
C ALA A 97 2.10 -1.34 -4.40
N GLU A 98 2.15 -1.83 -3.16
CA GLU A 98 3.35 -2.46 -2.59
C GLU A 98 3.73 -3.74 -3.35
N GLN A 99 2.73 -4.58 -3.67
CA GLN A 99 2.93 -5.78 -4.48
C GLN A 99 3.47 -5.41 -5.86
N ASN A 100 2.87 -4.42 -6.53
CA ASN A 100 3.34 -3.96 -7.84
C ASN A 100 4.79 -3.44 -7.78
N ALA A 101 5.18 -2.75 -6.71
CA ALA A 101 6.56 -2.31 -6.53
C ALA A 101 7.51 -3.51 -6.41
N LEU A 102 7.17 -4.51 -5.57
CA LEU A 102 7.97 -5.72 -5.37
C LEU A 102 8.03 -6.59 -6.64
N LEU A 103 6.89 -6.85 -7.26
CA LEU A 103 6.80 -7.68 -8.47
C LEU A 103 7.51 -7.02 -9.68
N THR A 104 7.42 -5.69 -9.79
CA THR A 104 8.19 -4.95 -10.81
C THR A 104 9.67 -5.08 -10.56
N ALA A 105 10.14 -4.92 -9.33
CA ALA A 105 11.54 -5.12 -8.97
C ALA A 105 11.99 -6.55 -9.32
N ALA A 106 11.21 -7.58 -8.95
CA ALA A 106 11.50 -8.97 -9.27
C ALA A 106 11.57 -9.21 -10.78
N ARG A 107 10.63 -8.65 -11.56
CA ARG A 107 10.57 -8.79 -13.02
C ARG A 107 11.81 -8.22 -13.71
N PHE A 108 12.36 -7.15 -13.20
CA PHE A 108 13.54 -6.48 -13.77
C PHE A 108 14.86 -6.84 -13.07
N GLY A 109 14.85 -7.84 -12.18
CA GLY A 109 16.05 -8.30 -11.49
C GLY A 109 16.62 -7.27 -10.51
N VAL A 110 15.79 -6.40 -9.96
CA VAL A 110 16.19 -5.39 -8.97
C VAL A 110 16.11 -6.00 -7.58
N ARG A 111 17.24 -6.01 -6.86
CA ARG A 111 17.30 -6.52 -5.48
C ARG A 111 16.64 -5.54 -4.53
N VAL A 112 15.62 -6.02 -3.79
CA VAL A 112 14.85 -5.19 -2.85
C VAL A 112 15.27 -5.35 -1.39
N GLU A 113 16.12 -6.32 -1.08
CA GLU A 113 16.66 -6.51 0.27
C GLU A 113 17.36 -5.24 0.77
N GLY A 114 17.09 -4.85 2.01
CA GLY A 114 17.62 -3.62 2.61
C GLY A 114 16.90 -2.34 2.19
N CYS A 115 15.79 -2.44 1.42
CA CYS A 115 15.01 -1.26 1.00
C CYS A 115 14.12 -0.73 2.12
N THR A 116 13.81 0.56 2.01
CA THR A 116 12.65 1.19 2.64
C THR A 116 11.48 1.21 1.66
N MET A 117 10.29 0.80 2.11
CA MET A 117 9.04 0.98 1.38
C MET A 117 8.34 2.24 1.89
N TYR A 118 8.08 3.18 1.00
CA TYR A 118 7.18 4.31 1.26
C TYR A 118 5.84 4.02 0.59
N ALA A 119 4.76 4.01 1.35
CA ALA A 119 3.42 3.77 0.87
C ALA A 119 2.45 4.84 1.34
N THR A 120 1.52 5.26 0.48
CA THR A 120 0.55 6.32 0.86
C THR A 120 -0.44 5.87 1.93
N PHE A 121 -0.58 4.55 2.13
CA PHE A 121 -1.39 3.93 3.19
C PHE A 121 -0.60 2.84 3.91
N SER A 122 -1.00 2.55 5.15
CA SER A 122 -0.46 1.40 5.89
C SER A 122 -0.65 0.12 5.07
N PRO A 123 0.36 -0.75 4.99
CA PRO A 123 0.24 -1.98 4.23
C PRO A 123 -0.83 -2.90 4.83
N CYS A 124 -1.55 -3.61 3.97
CA CYS A 124 -2.39 -4.71 4.46
C CYS A 124 -1.53 -5.89 4.93
N PHE A 125 -2.14 -6.84 5.65
CA PHE A 125 -1.41 -7.99 6.20
C PHE A 125 -0.68 -8.80 5.13
N GLY A 126 -1.30 -8.98 3.94
CA GLY A 126 -0.67 -9.64 2.80
C GLY A 126 0.60 -8.92 2.34
N CYS A 127 0.49 -7.61 2.06
CA CYS A 127 1.61 -6.78 1.63
C CYS A 127 2.73 -6.74 2.68
N LEU A 128 2.39 -6.64 3.97
CA LEU A 128 3.39 -6.62 5.04
C LEU A 128 4.20 -7.91 5.09
N LYS A 129 3.55 -9.08 4.96
CA LYS A 129 4.22 -10.38 4.88
C LYS A 129 5.17 -10.45 3.67
N GLU A 130 4.70 -10.01 2.51
CA GLU A 130 5.48 -10.04 1.28
C GLU A 130 6.70 -9.12 1.36
N MET A 131 6.53 -7.90 1.88
CA MET A 131 7.62 -6.96 2.10
C MET A 131 8.66 -7.53 3.06
N TYR A 132 8.22 -8.08 4.19
CA TYR A 132 9.12 -8.69 5.16
C TYR A 132 9.91 -9.85 4.53
N GLN A 133 9.22 -10.77 3.83
CA GLN A 133 9.85 -11.91 3.17
C GLN A 133 10.79 -11.51 2.04
N ALA A 134 10.54 -10.36 1.37
CA ALA A 134 11.41 -9.80 0.35
C ALA A 134 12.65 -9.08 0.92
N GLY A 135 12.77 -8.94 2.25
CA GLY A 135 13.90 -8.29 2.91
C GLY A 135 13.79 -6.76 2.95
N VAL A 136 12.59 -6.21 2.86
CA VAL A 136 12.35 -4.79 3.17
C VAL A 136 12.59 -4.59 4.67
N VAL A 137 13.41 -3.61 5.01
CA VAL A 137 13.85 -3.38 6.40
C VAL A 137 13.17 -2.19 7.08
N ARG A 138 12.44 -1.38 6.31
CA ARG A 138 11.72 -0.22 6.82
C ARG A 138 10.46 0.04 6.00
N VAL A 139 9.38 0.40 6.68
CA VAL A 139 8.11 0.79 6.06
C VAL A 139 7.69 2.15 6.60
N VAL A 140 7.41 3.09 5.72
CA VAL A 140 6.91 4.43 6.05
C VAL A 140 5.57 4.62 5.33
N TYR A 141 4.55 5.04 6.07
CA TYR A 141 3.22 5.26 5.49
C TYR A 141 2.59 6.57 6.00
N ALA A 142 1.73 7.18 5.18
CA ALA A 142 1.14 8.48 5.48
C ALA A 142 -0.26 8.40 6.07
N ARG A 143 -1.01 7.32 5.80
CA ARG A 143 -2.40 7.15 6.25
C ARG A 143 -2.63 5.73 6.72
N THR A 144 -3.49 5.56 7.70
CA THR A 144 -3.95 4.23 8.11
C THR A 144 -5.09 3.77 7.21
N TYR A 145 -5.06 2.53 6.81
CA TYR A 145 -6.21 1.88 6.18
C TYR A 145 -7.24 1.60 7.28
N GLY A 146 -8.50 2.00 7.05
CA GLY A 146 -9.58 1.71 8.00
C GLY A 146 -9.98 0.22 8.11
N ALA A 147 -9.09 -0.70 7.71
CA ALA A 147 -9.25 -2.12 7.90
C ALA A 147 -8.72 -2.47 9.29
N GLU A 148 -9.58 -2.48 10.27
CA GLU A 148 -9.28 -3.05 11.57
C GLU A 148 -9.29 -4.58 11.42
N TYR A 149 -8.14 -5.18 11.62
CA TYR A 149 -8.07 -6.61 11.89
C TYR A 149 -8.60 -6.86 13.29
N HIS A 150 -9.22 -8.02 13.51
CA HIS A 150 -9.80 -8.37 14.80
C HIS A 150 -9.25 -9.69 15.32
N GLY A 151 -9.25 -9.87 16.63
CA GLY A 151 -8.82 -11.10 17.29
C GLY A 151 -7.39 -11.52 16.93
N ALA A 152 -7.17 -12.80 16.67
CA ALA A 152 -5.85 -13.36 16.41
C ALA A 152 -5.16 -12.74 15.18
N LEU A 153 -5.93 -12.31 14.18
CA LEU A 153 -5.34 -11.69 12.99
C LEU A 153 -4.77 -10.29 13.28
N ALA A 154 -5.43 -9.53 14.15
CA ALA A 154 -4.92 -8.24 14.61
C ALA A 154 -3.59 -8.43 15.35
N GLN A 155 -3.55 -9.39 16.27
CA GLN A 155 -2.34 -9.70 17.03
C GLN A 155 -1.20 -10.12 16.10
N GLN A 156 -1.44 -10.99 15.13
CA GLN A 156 -0.42 -11.41 14.16
C GLN A 156 0.10 -10.25 13.29
N TYR A 157 -0.76 -9.30 12.93
CA TYR A 157 -0.33 -8.11 12.19
C TYR A 157 0.59 -7.24 13.05
N GLU A 158 0.21 -7.00 14.31
CA GLU A 158 1.00 -6.24 15.28
C GLU A 158 2.35 -6.92 15.56
N ASP A 159 2.35 -8.23 15.77
CA ASP A 159 3.55 -9.02 16.00
C ASP A 159 4.51 -8.93 14.80
N LEU A 160 3.99 -9.00 13.57
CA LEU A 160 4.80 -8.87 12.36
C LEU A 160 5.37 -7.46 12.19
N ALA A 161 4.57 -6.42 12.47
CA ALA A 161 5.01 -5.03 12.44
C ALA A 161 6.08 -4.76 13.51
N ALA A 162 5.89 -5.29 14.72
CA ALA A 162 6.85 -5.20 15.81
C ALA A 162 8.16 -5.93 15.45
N HIS A 163 8.07 -7.09 14.80
CA HIS A 163 9.23 -7.84 14.37
C HIS A 163 10.02 -7.11 13.28
N LEU A 164 9.33 -6.48 12.32
CA LEU A 164 9.97 -5.61 11.32
C LEU A 164 10.70 -4.44 12.00
N SER A 165 10.11 -3.89 13.04
CA SER A 165 10.68 -2.76 13.79
C SER A 165 11.93 -3.15 14.58
N GLU A 166 12.06 -4.41 15.03
CA GLU A 166 13.17 -4.89 15.88
C GLU A 166 13.51 -3.94 17.04
N GLY A 167 12.46 -3.31 17.63
CA GLY A 167 12.60 -2.32 18.70
C GLY A 167 12.96 -0.89 18.26
N ASP A 168 13.09 -0.65 16.95
CA ASP A 168 13.30 0.67 16.37
C ASP A 168 11.96 1.18 15.76
N PRO A 169 11.27 2.14 16.41
CA PRO A 169 9.98 2.63 15.93
C PRO A 169 10.06 3.30 14.57
N ASP A 170 11.24 3.75 14.15
CA ASP A 170 11.42 4.38 12.83
C ASP A 170 11.36 3.35 11.69
N ARG A 171 11.46 2.05 11.98
CA ARG A 171 11.36 1.00 10.94
C ARG A 171 9.93 0.70 10.48
N PHE A 172 8.92 0.98 11.32
CA PHE A 172 7.51 0.90 10.92
C PHE A 172 6.82 2.22 11.32
N LEU A 173 6.99 3.24 10.47
CA LEU A 173 6.69 4.62 10.79
C LEU A 173 5.41 5.11 10.13
N HIS A 174 4.47 5.59 10.95
CA HIS A 174 3.38 6.45 10.49
C HIS A 174 3.87 7.90 10.40
N LEU A 175 3.94 8.41 9.19
CA LEU A 175 4.39 9.77 8.93
C LEU A 175 3.21 10.74 9.12
N GLU A 176 3.11 11.36 10.27
CA GLU A 176 2.11 12.38 10.53
C GLU A 176 2.29 13.58 9.59
N GLN A 177 1.19 14.27 9.22
CA GLN A 177 1.25 15.36 8.25
C GLN A 177 2.32 16.39 8.62
N PRO A 178 3.08 16.93 7.64
CA PRO A 178 4.06 17.96 7.92
C PRO A 178 3.37 19.16 8.58
N PRO A 179 4.04 19.85 9.50
CA PRO A 179 3.51 21.09 10.05
C PRO A 179 3.16 22.02 8.88
N ARG A 180 1.93 22.54 8.87
CA ARG A 180 1.49 23.49 7.84
C ARG A 180 2.47 24.67 7.83
N ARG A 181 3.07 24.92 6.68
CA ARG A 181 3.91 26.12 6.47
C ARG A 181 3.06 27.37 6.53
#